data_f9423165fce96e7af71cf1a83032ca49
#
_entry.id   f9423165fce96e7af71cf1a83032ca49
#
_cell.length_a   1.000
_cell.length_b   1.000
_cell.length_c   1.000
_cell.angle_alpha   90.00
_cell.angle_beta   90.00
_cell.angle_gamma   90.00
#
_symmetry.space_group_name_H-M   'P 1'
#
loop_
_entity.id
_entity.type
_entity.pdbx_description
1 polymer ?
#
loop_
_entity_poly.entity_id
_entity_poly.type
_entity_poly.pdbx_seq_one_letter_code
_entity_poly.pdbx_strand_id
1 'polypeptide(L)'
;MRIAVISVPAQRREVPGYVKSLAKGMESMGHRVDIIDAWTEDGFRLPGYEYIAVCAEAASLWGGKMPLALPKILAFGSGLVGKKSAAFLKKTSPLFINKALANLMKAMEKEGMIVNWSEIVLGASHAEALGKRIGA
;
A
#
# COMPACT_ATOMS: atom_id res chain seq x y z
N MET A 1 6.23 12.62 9.95
CA MET A 1 4.80 12.53 9.52
C MET A 1 4.12 11.34 10.18
N ARG A 2 2.83 11.38 10.21
CA ARG A 2 2.00 10.24 10.60
C ARG A 2 1.52 9.53 9.34
N ILE A 3 1.91 8.27 9.17
CA ILE A 3 1.71 7.51 7.94
C ILE A 3 0.85 6.27 8.21
N ALA A 4 -0.16 6.04 7.37
CA ALA A 4 -0.91 4.80 7.35
C ALA A 4 -0.34 3.90 6.24
N VAL A 5 0.02 2.67 6.60
CA VAL A 5 0.44 1.65 5.63
C VAL A 5 -0.67 0.62 5.54
N ILE A 6 -1.33 0.55 4.38
CA ILE A 6 -2.42 -0.40 4.15
C ILE A 6 -1.83 -1.63 3.48
N SER A 7 -1.95 -2.78 4.15
CA SER A 7 -1.43 -4.05 3.67
C SER A 7 -2.52 -4.85 2.96
N VAL A 8 -2.32 -5.16 1.68
CA VAL A 8 -3.29 -5.89 0.85
C VAL A 8 -2.60 -7.07 0.17
N PRO A 9 -2.29 -8.16 0.92
CA PRO A 9 -1.72 -9.36 0.31
C PRO A 9 -2.74 -10.05 -0.62
N ALA A 10 -2.26 -10.90 -1.50
CA ALA A 10 -3.10 -11.58 -2.50
C ALA A 10 -4.21 -12.41 -1.87
N GLN A 11 -3.96 -12.97 -0.69
CA GLN A 11 -4.90 -13.76 0.07
C GLN A 11 -4.83 -13.34 1.54
N ARG A 12 -5.88 -13.65 2.29
CA ARG A 12 -5.91 -13.38 3.72
C ARG A 12 -4.77 -14.14 4.42
N ARG A 13 -3.86 -13.39 5.01
CA ARG A 13 -2.74 -13.93 5.79
C ARG A 13 -2.14 -12.84 6.67
N GLU A 14 -1.15 -13.18 7.47
CA GLU A 14 -0.40 -12.21 8.26
C GLU A 14 0.18 -11.10 7.37
N VAL A 15 0.40 -9.94 7.96
CA VAL A 15 1.08 -8.83 7.29
C VAL A 15 2.43 -9.32 6.77
N PRO A 16 2.67 -9.23 5.45
CA PRO A 16 3.93 -9.69 4.88
C PRO A 16 5.15 -8.98 5.45
N GLY A 17 6.28 -9.69 5.48
CA GLY A 17 7.53 -9.13 6.01
C GLY A 17 7.99 -7.85 5.31
N TYR A 18 7.78 -7.74 3.99
CA TYR A 18 8.18 -6.53 3.27
C TYR A 18 7.41 -5.30 3.72
N VAL A 19 6.15 -5.45 4.12
CA VAL A 19 5.33 -4.35 4.65
C VAL A 19 5.91 -3.86 5.97
N LYS A 20 6.29 -4.79 6.84
CA LYS A 20 6.94 -4.47 8.11
C LYS A 20 8.29 -3.78 7.89
N SER A 21 9.04 -4.21 6.89
CA SER A 21 10.32 -3.60 6.53
C SER A 21 10.14 -2.18 5.99
N LEU A 22 9.11 -1.96 5.17
CA LEU A 22 8.76 -0.62 4.69
C LEU A 22 8.46 0.31 5.87
N ALA A 23 7.61 -0.14 6.78
CA ALA A 23 7.26 0.62 7.98
C ALA A 23 8.49 0.92 8.84
N LYS A 24 9.38 -0.07 9.01
CA LYS A 24 10.64 0.11 9.75
C LYS A 24 11.51 1.20 9.11
N GLY A 25 11.61 1.21 7.79
CA GLY A 25 12.34 2.26 7.06
C GLY A 25 11.75 3.64 7.31
N MET A 26 10.43 3.76 7.27
CA MET A 26 9.73 5.01 7.59
C MET A 26 9.99 5.46 9.03
N GLU A 27 9.86 4.55 9.98
CA GLU A 27 10.07 4.84 11.40
C GLU A 27 11.51 5.28 11.69
N SER A 28 12.48 4.70 10.98
CA SER A 28 13.89 5.09 11.14
C SER A 28 14.16 6.55 10.75
N MET A 29 13.26 7.14 9.95
CA MET A 29 13.35 8.55 9.55
C MET A 29 12.48 9.47 10.42
N GLY A 30 11.98 8.96 11.54
CA GLY A 30 11.21 9.73 12.51
C GLY A 30 9.71 9.77 12.24
N HIS A 31 9.20 9.00 11.29
CA HIS A 31 7.77 8.94 11.01
C HIS A 31 7.06 8.00 11.98
N ARG A 32 5.80 8.31 12.25
CA ARG A 32 4.90 7.47 13.04
C ARG A 32 4.07 6.65 12.08
N VAL A 33 4.16 5.32 12.17
CA VAL A 33 3.55 4.42 11.18
C VAL A 33 2.56 3.46 11.85
N ASP A 34 1.36 3.42 11.30
CA ASP A 34 0.36 2.40 11.66
C ASP A 34 0.11 1.50 10.45
N ILE A 35 0.13 0.20 10.66
CA ILE A 35 -0.14 -0.80 9.61
C ILE A 35 -1.60 -1.22 9.72
N ILE A 36 -2.33 -1.11 8.61
CA ILE A 36 -3.74 -1.48 8.51
C ILE A 36 -3.84 -2.71 7.61
N ASP A 37 -4.35 -3.82 8.15
CA ASP A 37 -4.56 -5.04 7.39
C ASP A 37 -5.90 -4.98 6.68
N ALA A 38 -5.89 -4.93 5.34
CA ALA A 38 -7.10 -4.80 4.54
C ALA A 38 -8.06 -5.99 4.66
N TRP A 39 -7.56 -7.17 5.03
CA TRP A 39 -8.39 -8.37 5.15
C TRP A 39 -9.14 -8.47 6.48
N THR A 40 -8.68 -7.78 7.51
CA THR A 40 -9.25 -7.87 8.86
C THR A 40 -9.97 -6.61 9.31
N GLU A 41 -9.61 -5.45 8.74
CA GLU A 41 -10.23 -4.18 9.11
C GLU A 41 -11.54 -3.96 8.35
N ASP A 42 -12.59 -3.59 9.07
CA ASP A 42 -13.91 -3.32 8.50
C ASP A 42 -14.15 -1.85 8.20
N GLY A 43 -13.31 -0.99 8.72
CA GLY A 43 -13.38 0.43 8.49
C GLY A 43 -12.28 1.11 9.27
N PHE A 44 -11.80 2.21 8.76
CA PHE A 44 -10.74 2.96 9.40
C PHE A 44 -10.90 4.43 9.11
N ARG A 45 -10.32 5.26 9.98
CA ARG A 45 -10.32 6.70 9.81
C ARG A 45 -8.91 7.18 9.57
N LEU A 46 -8.76 8.02 8.57
CA LEU A 46 -7.48 8.57 8.17
C LEU A 46 -7.26 10.05 8.52
N PRO A 47 -8.21 10.78 9.19
CA PRO A 47 -7.88 12.13 9.64
C PRO A 47 -6.67 12.04 10.57
N GLY A 48 -5.72 12.91 10.39
CA GLY A 48 -4.49 12.88 11.16
C GLY A 48 -3.35 12.09 10.55
N TYR A 49 -3.60 11.27 9.53
CA TYR A 49 -2.52 10.74 8.70
C TYR A 49 -2.20 11.72 7.59
N GLU A 50 -0.93 11.98 7.41
CA GLU A 50 -0.46 12.92 6.40
C GLU A 50 -0.15 12.25 5.08
N TYR A 51 0.11 10.94 5.12
CA TYR A 51 0.48 10.16 3.96
C TYR A 51 -0.06 8.75 4.08
N ILE A 52 -0.42 8.15 2.93
CA ILE A 52 -0.94 6.78 2.89
C ILE A 52 -0.09 5.97 1.91
N ALA A 53 0.46 4.86 2.38
CA ALA A 53 1.17 3.92 1.53
C ALA A 53 0.34 2.65 1.40
N VAL A 54 -0.06 2.28 0.19
CA VAL A 54 -0.80 1.04 -0.07
C VAL A 54 0.17 0.01 -0.61
N CYS A 55 0.31 -1.10 0.11
CA CYS A 55 1.19 -2.21 -0.26
C CYS A 55 0.32 -3.39 -0.69
N ALA A 56 0.33 -3.71 -1.97
CA ALA A 56 -0.53 -4.75 -2.54
C ALA A 56 0.25 -5.81 -3.29
N GLU A 57 -0.39 -6.97 -3.45
CA GLU A 57 0.05 -8.04 -4.34
C GLU A 57 -1.08 -8.30 -5.33
N ALA A 58 -0.73 -8.73 -6.56
CA ALA A 58 -1.75 -9.13 -7.52
C ALA A 58 -2.51 -10.36 -7.03
N ALA A 59 -3.82 -10.42 -7.31
CA ALA A 59 -4.67 -11.53 -6.86
C ALA A 59 -4.33 -12.85 -7.54
N SER A 60 -3.79 -12.79 -8.76
CA SER A 60 -3.39 -13.97 -9.51
C SER A 60 -2.16 -13.66 -10.37
N LEU A 61 -1.56 -14.71 -10.96
CA LEU A 61 -0.43 -14.57 -11.88
C LEU A 61 -0.83 -13.95 -13.23
N TRP A 62 -2.12 -13.90 -13.53
CA TRP A 62 -2.64 -13.49 -14.84
C TRP A 62 -3.49 -12.23 -14.73
N GLY A 63 -3.31 -11.32 -15.69
CA GLY A 63 -4.18 -10.16 -15.86
C GLY A 63 -3.98 -8.99 -14.92
N GLY A 64 -3.15 -9.13 -13.89
CA GLY A 64 -2.85 -8.03 -12.96
C GLY A 64 -4.02 -7.59 -12.09
N LYS A 65 -5.01 -8.46 -11.85
CA LYS A 65 -6.15 -8.14 -10.99
C LYS A 65 -5.72 -7.93 -9.54
N MET A 66 -6.37 -6.96 -8.88
CA MET A 66 -6.14 -6.71 -7.46
C MET A 66 -7.05 -7.58 -6.58
N PRO A 67 -6.60 -7.92 -5.35
CA PRO A 67 -7.44 -8.65 -4.40
C PRO A 67 -8.72 -7.89 -4.08
N LEU A 68 -9.81 -8.62 -3.79
CA LEU A 68 -11.09 -8.00 -3.45
C LEU A 68 -11.02 -7.15 -2.18
N ALA A 69 -10.06 -7.44 -1.30
CA ALA A 69 -9.84 -6.65 -0.09
C ALA A 69 -9.45 -5.21 -0.40
N LEU A 70 -8.80 -4.96 -1.55
CA LEU A 70 -8.36 -3.60 -1.89
C LEU A 70 -9.55 -2.65 -2.12
N PRO A 71 -10.46 -2.89 -3.08
CA PRO A 71 -11.59 -1.98 -3.24
C PRO A 71 -12.47 -1.92 -2.01
N LYS A 72 -12.60 -3.03 -1.28
CA LYS A 72 -13.39 -3.09 -0.05
C LYS A 72 -12.84 -2.14 1.02
N ILE A 73 -11.54 -2.24 1.32
CA ILE A 73 -10.94 -1.41 2.38
C ILE A 73 -10.95 0.06 1.98
N LEU A 74 -10.69 0.37 0.72
CA LEU A 74 -10.69 1.75 0.24
C LEU A 74 -12.10 2.35 0.27
N ALA A 75 -13.13 1.56 -0.04
CA ALA A 75 -14.51 2.03 0.00
C ALA A 75 -14.99 2.31 1.44
N PHE A 76 -14.49 1.57 2.42
CA PHE A 76 -14.85 1.75 3.83
C PHE A 76 -13.97 2.77 4.56
N GLY A 77 -12.84 3.17 3.97
CA GLY A 77 -11.98 4.17 4.56
C GLY A 77 -12.58 5.57 4.47
N SER A 78 -12.45 6.36 5.52
CA SER A 78 -12.85 7.77 5.50
C SER A 78 -11.62 8.66 5.48
N GLY A 79 -11.72 9.82 4.83
CA GLY A 79 -10.63 10.78 4.73
C GLY A 79 -9.61 10.48 3.64
N LEU A 80 -9.99 9.70 2.62
CA LEU A 80 -9.11 9.35 1.51
C LEU A 80 -8.98 10.46 0.46
N VAL A 81 -10.04 11.21 0.24
CA VAL A 81 -10.08 12.24 -0.81
C VAL A 81 -9.00 13.28 -0.56
N GLY A 82 -8.16 13.51 -1.58
CA GLY A 82 -7.09 14.50 -1.51
C GLY A 82 -5.84 14.06 -0.75
N LYS A 83 -5.81 12.84 -0.19
CA LYS A 83 -4.63 12.35 0.53
C LYS A 83 -3.51 12.00 -0.44
N LYS A 84 -2.33 12.54 -0.17
CA LYS A 84 -1.10 12.15 -0.87
C LYS A 84 -0.75 10.72 -0.49
N SER A 85 -0.37 9.92 -1.48
CA SER A 85 -0.21 8.49 -1.28
C SER A 85 0.84 7.89 -2.20
N ALA A 86 1.32 6.71 -1.83
CA ALA A 86 2.21 5.90 -2.63
C ALA A 86 1.56 4.54 -2.90
N ALA A 87 1.77 4.03 -4.11
CA ALA A 87 1.34 2.70 -4.51
C ALA A 87 2.57 1.79 -4.60
N PHE A 88 2.61 0.78 -3.73
CA PHE A 88 3.69 -0.21 -3.72
C PHE A 88 3.14 -1.57 -4.09
N LEU A 89 3.63 -2.12 -5.20
CA LEU A 89 3.25 -3.46 -5.64
C LEU A 89 4.41 -4.42 -5.38
N LYS A 90 4.16 -5.47 -4.59
CA LYS A 90 5.17 -6.52 -4.37
C LYS A 90 5.30 -7.38 -5.61
N LYS A 91 6.52 -7.56 -6.10
CA LYS A 91 6.78 -8.45 -7.23
C LYS A 91 6.62 -9.90 -6.79
N THR A 92 5.56 -10.55 -7.25
CA THR A 92 5.29 -11.96 -6.97
C THR A 92 5.42 -12.82 -8.23
N SER A 93 5.37 -12.19 -9.41
CA SER A 93 5.49 -12.83 -10.71
C SER A 93 6.07 -11.84 -11.71
N PRO A 94 6.84 -12.29 -12.73
CA PRO A 94 7.29 -11.38 -13.79
C PRO A 94 6.17 -11.00 -14.76
N LEU A 95 5.02 -11.69 -14.71
CA LEU A 95 3.92 -11.46 -15.64
C LEU A 95 2.96 -10.38 -15.15
N PHE A 96 2.55 -9.50 -16.05
CA PHE A 96 1.52 -8.47 -15.81
C PHE A 96 1.81 -7.50 -14.65
N ILE A 97 3.08 -7.35 -14.25
CA ILE A 97 3.42 -6.55 -13.09
C ILE A 97 3.11 -5.06 -13.29
N ASN A 98 3.37 -4.52 -14.48
CA ASN A 98 3.06 -3.12 -14.76
C ASN A 98 1.56 -2.88 -14.82
N LYS A 99 0.80 -3.84 -15.34
CA LYS A 99 -0.66 -3.77 -15.35
C LYS A 99 -1.23 -3.84 -13.94
N ALA A 100 -0.66 -4.69 -13.10
CA ALA A 100 -1.07 -4.78 -11.70
C ALA A 100 -0.82 -3.47 -10.96
N LEU A 101 0.33 -2.85 -11.15
CA LEU A 101 0.63 -1.56 -10.55
C LEU A 101 -0.34 -0.47 -11.04
N ALA A 102 -0.63 -0.45 -12.33
CA ALA A 102 -1.60 0.49 -12.89
C ALA A 102 -3.00 0.29 -12.30
N ASN A 103 -3.41 -0.97 -12.10
CA ASN A 103 -4.70 -1.29 -11.49
C ASN A 103 -4.76 -0.86 -10.02
N LEU A 104 -3.67 -1.02 -9.28
CA LEU A 104 -3.56 -0.54 -7.91
C LEU A 104 -3.74 0.98 -7.87
N MET A 105 -3.00 1.70 -8.70
CA MET A 105 -3.09 3.16 -8.76
C MET A 105 -4.50 3.63 -9.13
N LYS A 106 -5.15 2.97 -10.09
CA LYS A 106 -6.52 3.30 -10.49
C LYS A 106 -7.50 3.11 -9.34
N ALA A 107 -7.35 2.03 -8.57
CA ALA A 107 -8.22 1.79 -7.42
C ALA A 107 -8.07 2.89 -6.37
N MET A 108 -6.85 3.36 -6.13
CA MET A 108 -6.58 4.44 -5.19
C MET A 108 -7.14 5.77 -5.70
N GLU A 109 -6.89 6.10 -6.95
CA GLU A 109 -7.35 7.35 -7.58
C GLU A 109 -8.88 7.41 -7.67
N LYS A 110 -9.54 6.28 -7.86
CA LYS A 110 -11.00 6.20 -7.88
C LYS A 110 -11.61 6.72 -6.56
N GLU A 111 -10.93 6.54 -5.46
CA GLU A 111 -11.38 7.01 -4.15
C GLU A 111 -10.90 8.44 -3.83
N GLY A 112 -10.34 9.12 -4.82
CA GLY A 112 -9.90 10.51 -4.69
C GLY A 112 -8.51 10.70 -4.11
N MET A 113 -7.74 9.63 -3.94
CA MET A 113 -6.36 9.72 -3.45
C MET A 113 -5.45 10.31 -4.53
N ILE A 114 -4.44 11.04 -4.09
CA ILE A 114 -3.42 11.61 -4.98
C ILE A 114 -2.18 10.72 -4.90
N VAL A 115 -2.01 9.85 -5.88
CA VAL A 115 -0.86 8.94 -5.94
C VAL A 115 0.33 9.71 -6.51
N ASN A 116 1.25 10.13 -5.66
CA ASN A 116 2.42 10.90 -6.07
C ASN A 116 3.71 10.08 -6.16
N TRP A 117 3.66 8.79 -5.84
CA TRP A 117 4.79 7.88 -5.96
C TRP A 117 4.29 6.45 -6.15
N SER A 118 4.95 5.69 -7.02
CA SER A 118 4.66 4.28 -7.22
C SER A 118 5.96 3.51 -7.44
N GLU A 119 6.04 2.31 -6.89
CA GLU A 119 7.21 1.44 -7.01
C GLU A 119 6.80 -0.02 -7.01
N ILE A 120 7.60 -0.83 -7.70
CA ILE A 120 7.54 -2.28 -7.62
C ILE A 120 8.53 -2.70 -6.55
N VAL A 121 8.05 -3.38 -5.50
CA VAL A 121 8.89 -3.79 -4.38
C VAL A 121 9.45 -5.19 -4.63
N LEU A 122 10.76 -5.30 -4.59
CA LEU A 122 11.46 -6.55 -4.91
C LEU A 122 11.61 -7.48 -3.71
N GLY A 123 11.67 -6.93 -2.50
CA GLY A 123 11.85 -7.72 -1.29
C GLY A 123 11.96 -6.84 -0.04
N ALA A 124 12.29 -7.45 1.09
CA ALA A 124 12.31 -6.77 2.39
C ALA A 124 13.35 -5.64 2.46
N SER A 125 14.58 -5.87 2.02
CA SER A 125 15.61 -4.83 2.06
C SER A 125 15.31 -3.68 1.13
N HIS A 126 14.74 -3.96 -0.05
CA HIS A 126 14.28 -2.93 -0.97
C HIS A 126 13.15 -2.10 -0.34
N ALA A 127 12.20 -2.76 0.32
CA ALA A 127 11.10 -2.10 1.01
C ALA A 127 11.60 -1.16 2.12
N GLU A 128 12.56 -1.60 2.92
CA GLU A 128 13.14 -0.75 3.96
C GLU A 128 13.80 0.49 3.37
N ALA A 129 14.56 0.32 2.29
CA ALA A 129 15.18 1.44 1.59
C ALA A 129 14.14 2.42 1.04
N LEU A 130 13.03 1.91 0.48
CA LEU A 130 11.94 2.75 0.00
C LEU A 130 11.28 3.51 1.14
N GLY A 131 11.08 2.87 2.29
CA GLY A 131 10.52 3.51 3.48
C GLY A 131 11.33 4.71 3.94
N LYS A 132 12.66 4.61 3.84
CA LYS A 132 13.56 5.71 4.22
C LYS A 132 13.46 6.92 3.28
N ARG A 133 12.90 6.76 2.09
CA ARG A 133 12.76 7.83 1.10
C ARG A 133 11.49 8.64 1.26
N ILE A 134 10.51 8.14 1.99
CA ILE A 134 9.23 8.84 2.18
C ILE A 134 9.44 10.07 3.05
N GLY A 135 9.05 11.22 2.56
CA GLY A 135 9.19 12.50 3.25
C GLY A 135 10.62 13.05 3.28
N ALA A 136 11.50 12.43 2.54
CA ALA A 136 12.88 12.90 2.43
C ALA A 136 12.99 14.13 1.52
#